data_b95ed4a38ccbb1b06add9b1e768892f0
#
_entry.id   b95ed4a38ccbb1b06add9b1e768892f0
#
_cell.length_a   1.000
_cell.length_b   1.000
_cell.length_c   1.000
_cell.angle_alpha   90.00
_cell.angle_beta   90.00
_cell.angle_gamma   90.00
#
_symmetry.space_group_name_H-M   'P 1'
#
loop_
_entity.id
_entity.type
_entity.pdbx_description
1 polymer ?
#
loop_
_entity_poly.entity_id
_entity_poly.type
_entity_poly.pdbx_seq_one_letter_code
_entity_poly.pdbx_strand_id
1 'polypeptide(L)'
;MNDVENKLLVSYSFLATLNDNNSDLFESVYIPLCKRALCHYSTGKGGGKDTDVQNEIKKLFGLEIPIYLIRQMLRAVEKQLTKNEKNRLGFVLFENGQSFQLQSSFQIDELERKYNQEKRNVNALQLAFEEYLKANSISDNQNFPFSEFISQNQRVLSSFFKTQPLPNLEIDDTFINHGKFLEFISENNDSLYLIAEKLYLGSIIASFLEAGLDLDIKFTTGDHYYLDTQLILRALDLQNEEDSFPAQELVKIINSTGGRISVSYTHLRAHETKANLVCR
;
A
#
# COMPACT_ATOMS: atom_id res chain seq x y z
N MET A 1 -3.95 -8.57 -24.17
CA MET A 1 -3.70 -7.86 -22.89
C MET A 1 -2.20 -7.71 -22.66
N ASN A 2 -1.73 -6.54 -22.21
CA ASN A 2 -0.30 -6.22 -22.12
C ASN A 2 0.30 -6.93 -20.89
N ASP A 3 1.42 -7.62 -21.04
CA ASP A 3 2.12 -8.37 -19.96
C ASP A 3 2.52 -7.46 -18.77
N VAL A 4 2.72 -6.16 -19.04
CA VAL A 4 3.04 -5.13 -18.04
C VAL A 4 1.84 -4.81 -17.15
N GLU A 5 0.64 -4.74 -17.71
CA GLU A 5 -0.60 -4.44 -17.00
C GLU A 5 -0.94 -5.54 -15.99
N ASN A 6 -0.88 -6.79 -16.45
CA ASN A 6 -1.13 -7.94 -15.59
C ASN A 6 -0.14 -7.96 -14.40
N LYS A 7 1.12 -7.60 -14.64
CA LYS A 7 2.16 -7.55 -13.63
C LYS A 7 1.83 -6.55 -12.51
N LEU A 8 1.36 -5.36 -12.85
CA LEU A 8 1.03 -4.31 -11.87
C LEU A 8 -0.15 -4.74 -10.99
N LEU A 9 -1.21 -5.31 -11.58
CA LEU A 9 -2.34 -5.85 -10.83
C LEU A 9 -1.93 -6.98 -9.87
N VAL A 10 -1.09 -7.92 -10.36
CA VAL A 10 -0.56 -8.99 -9.50
C VAL A 10 0.26 -8.39 -8.35
N SER A 11 1.02 -7.33 -8.61
CA SER A 11 1.79 -6.64 -7.57
C SER A 11 0.89 -5.99 -6.53
N TYR A 12 -0.19 -5.32 -6.92
CA TYR A 12 -1.18 -4.76 -5.99
C TYR A 12 -1.77 -5.87 -5.11
N SER A 13 -2.27 -6.95 -5.69
CA SER A 13 -2.83 -8.06 -4.93
C SER A 13 -1.81 -8.69 -3.98
N PHE A 14 -0.57 -8.83 -4.42
CA PHE A 14 0.53 -9.35 -3.61
C PHE A 14 0.89 -8.42 -2.44
N LEU A 15 0.99 -7.11 -2.66
CA LEU A 15 1.24 -6.13 -1.60
C LEU A 15 0.16 -6.18 -0.52
N ALA A 16 -1.11 -6.24 -0.92
CA ALA A 16 -2.22 -6.39 0.02
C ALA A 16 -2.14 -7.71 0.81
N THR A 17 -1.72 -8.80 0.16
CA THR A 17 -1.54 -10.12 0.81
C THR A 17 -0.34 -10.17 1.76
N LEU A 18 0.68 -9.35 1.53
CA LEU A 18 1.81 -9.20 2.46
C LEU A 18 1.45 -8.35 3.66
N ASN A 19 0.53 -7.39 3.51
CA ASN A 19 0.14 -6.49 4.58
C ASN A 19 -0.59 -7.27 5.69
N ASP A 20 0.09 -7.44 6.81
CA ASP A 20 -0.50 -7.98 8.03
C ASP A 20 -0.91 -6.80 8.92
N ASN A 21 -2.21 -6.66 9.16
CA ASN A 21 -2.78 -5.56 9.95
C ASN A 21 -2.22 -5.47 11.39
N ASN A 22 -1.51 -6.52 11.85
CA ASN A 22 -0.90 -6.57 13.18
C ASN A 22 0.60 -6.19 13.19
N SER A 23 1.22 -5.95 12.04
CA SER A 23 2.63 -5.63 11.93
C SER A 23 2.86 -4.31 11.20
N ASP A 24 4.02 -3.70 11.45
CA ASP A 24 4.46 -2.52 10.70
C ASP A 24 4.54 -2.83 9.20
N LEU A 25 4.03 -1.91 8.38
CA LEU A 25 4.05 -1.99 6.92
C LEU A 25 5.48 -2.22 6.38
N PHE A 26 6.48 -1.67 7.06
CA PHE A 26 7.86 -1.83 6.67
C PHE A 26 8.31 -3.29 6.81
N GLU A 27 7.96 -3.94 7.92
CA GLU A 27 8.32 -5.34 8.17
C GLU A 27 7.48 -6.31 7.33
N SER A 28 6.18 -6.05 7.21
CA SER A 28 5.26 -6.96 6.52
C SER A 28 5.35 -6.90 5.00
N VAL A 29 5.65 -5.73 4.43
CA VAL A 29 5.62 -5.51 2.98
C VAL A 29 7.00 -5.20 2.40
N TYR A 30 7.70 -4.17 2.93
CA TYR A 30 8.91 -3.65 2.30
C TYR A 30 10.07 -4.64 2.34
N ILE A 31 10.26 -5.28 3.47
CA ILE A 31 11.35 -6.27 3.62
C ILE A 31 11.12 -7.52 2.76
N PRO A 32 9.93 -8.16 2.75
CA PRO A 32 9.64 -9.26 1.82
C PRO A 32 9.82 -8.90 0.35
N LEU A 33 9.39 -7.69 -0.05
CA LEU A 33 9.57 -7.18 -1.41
C LEU A 33 11.06 -7.10 -1.79
N CYS A 34 11.87 -6.52 -0.90
CA CYS A 34 13.31 -6.42 -1.07
C CYS A 34 14.00 -7.79 -1.12
N LYS A 35 13.64 -8.72 -0.22
CA LYS A 35 14.18 -10.09 -0.21
C LYS A 35 13.87 -10.82 -1.51
N ARG A 36 12.66 -10.66 -2.06
CA ARG A 36 12.29 -11.26 -3.33
C ARG A 36 13.13 -10.68 -4.49
N ALA A 37 13.28 -9.35 -4.52
CA ALA A 37 14.12 -8.70 -5.54
C ALA A 37 15.59 -9.13 -5.45
N LEU A 38 16.16 -9.19 -4.24
CA LEU A 38 17.52 -9.66 -4.01
C LEU A 38 17.72 -11.12 -4.47
N CYS A 39 16.74 -11.98 -4.23
CA CYS A 39 16.80 -13.38 -4.65
C CYS A 39 16.85 -13.49 -6.18
N HIS A 40 15.99 -12.79 -6.89
CA HIS A 40 15.95 -12.80 -8.35
C HIS A 40 17.18 -12.15 -8.99
N TYR A 41 17.68 -11.07 -8.38
CA TYR A 41 18.89 -10.39 -8.86
C TYR A 41 20.15 -11.24 -8.68
N SER A 42 20.31 -11.91 -7.53
CA SER A 42 21.54 -12.59 -7.12
C SER A 42 21.81 -13.90 -7.86
N THR A 43 20.86 -14.39 -8.67
CA THR A 43 21.04 -15.62 -9.44
C THR A 43 22.22 -15.47 -10.40
N GLY A 44 23.43 -15.88 -9.95
CA GLY A 44 24.67 -15.82 -10.72
C GLY A 44 25.52 -14.56 -10.55
N LYS A 45 25.17 -13.65 -9.61
CA LYS A 45 25.93 -12.42 -9.33
C LYS A 45 26.32 -12.37 -7.85
N GLY A 46 27.58 -12.08 -7.57
CA GLY A 46 28.13 -12.05 -6.21
C GLY A 46 27.82 -10.76 -5.42
N GLY A 47 27.06 -9.83 -5.96
CA GLY A 47 26.71 -8.55 -5.34
C GLY A 47 26.22 -7.51 -6.34
N GLY A 48 25.86 -6.30 -5.86
CA GLY A 48 25.31 -5.23 -6.68
C GLY A 48 25.17 -3.91 -5.95
N LYS A 49 24.50 -2.97 -6.62
CA LYS A 49 24.17 -1.64 -6.10
C LYS A 49 22.69 -1.56 -5.72
N ASP A 50 22.34 -0.54 -4.94
CA ASP A 50 20.96 -0.16 -4.64
C ASP A 50 20.11 0.06 -5.91
N THR A 51 20.70 0.66 -6.96
CA THR A 51 20.08 0.86 -8.27
C THR A 51 19.74 -0.47 -8.98
N ASP A 52 20.54 -1.52 -8.76
CA ASP A 52 20.24 -2.84 -9.31
C ASP A 52 18.99 -3.45 -8.65
N VAL A 53 18.85 -3.30 -7.33
CA VAL A 53 17.67 -3.74 -6.60
C VAL A 53 16.44 -2.94 -7.02
N GLN A 54 16.57 -1.60 -7.18
CA GLN A 54 15.50 -0.74 -7.69
C GLN A 54 15.01 -1.21 -9.07
N ASN A 55 15.93 -1.47 -9.98
CA ASN A 55 15.62 -1.97 -11.33
C ASN A 55 14.95 -3.36 -11.28
N GLU A 56 15.40 -4.24 -10.38
CA GLU A 56 14.79 -5.56 -10.25
C GLU A 56 13.37 -5.46 -9.66
N ILE A 57 13.12 -4.57 -8.69
CA ILE A 57 11.77 -4.30 -8.18
C ILE A 57 10.88 -3.76 -9.31
N LYS A 58 11.35 -2.79 -10.08
CA LYS A 58 10.60 -2.27 -11.23
C LYS A 58 10.30 -3.38 -12.24
N LYS A 59 11.27 -4.24 -12.52
CA LYS A 59 11.10 -5.38 -13.43
C LYS A 59 10.10 -6.42 -12.90
N LEU A 60 10.16 -6.77 -11.61
CA LEU A 60 9.33 -7.81 -11.01
C LEU A 60 7.90 -7.34 -10.71
N PHE A 61 7.74 -6.08 -10.30
CA PHE A 61 6.51 -5.57 -9.74
C PHE A 61 5.90 -4.39 -10.50
N GLY A 62 6.66 -3.75 -11.40
CA GLY A 62 6.22 -2.54 -12.09
C GLY A 62 6.24 -1.27 -11.22
N LEU A 63 6.83 -1.30 -10.03
CA LEU A 63 6.86 -0.20 -9.06
C LEU A 63 8.13 0.62 -9.18
N GLU A 64 7.99 1.96 -9.10
CA GLU A 64 9.10 2.92 -9.13
C GLU A 64 9.42 3.44 -7.72
N ILE A 65 10.12 2.62 -6.94
CA ILE A 65 10.46 2.95 -5.56
C ILE A 65 11.68 3.88 -5.52
N PRO A 66 11.64 5.01 -4.77
CA PRO A 66 12.78 5.91 -4.63
C PRO A 66 14.02 5.23 -4.04
N ILE A 67 15.19 5.65 -4.53
CA ILE A 67 16.47 4.98 -4.19
C ILE A 67 16.79 5.01 -2.68
N TYR A 68 16.44 6.09 -2.00
CA TYR A 68 16.67 6.20 -0.55
C TYR A 68 15.84 5.18 0.24
N LEU A 69 14.61 4.87 -0.22
CA LEU A 69 13.77 3.85 0.38
C LEU A 69 14.34 2.44 0.12
N ILE A 70 14.88 2.20 -1.07
CA ILE A 70 15.62 0.96 -1.36
C ILE A 70 16.78 0.75 -0.38
N ARG A 71 17.55 1.81 -0.09
CA ARG A 71 18.63 1.75 0.92
C ARG A 71 18.11 1.43 2.32
N GLN A 72 16.97 2.00 2.70
CA GLN A 72 16.32 1.68 3.98
C GLN A 72 15.87 0.23 4.02
N MET A 73 15.25 -0.28 2.95
CA MET A 73 14.84 -1.68 2.83
C MET A 73 16.05 -2.63 2.95
N LEU A 74 17.15 -2.35 2.27
CA LEU A 74 18.39 -3.13 2.35
C LEU A 74 18.95 -3.18 3.79
N ARG A 75 19.00 -2.03 4.47
CA ARG A 75 19.44 -1.95 5.88
C ARG A 75 18.52 -2.72 6.82
N ALA A 76 17.22 -2.67 6.57
CA ALA A 76 16.25 -3.42 7.37
C ALA A 76 16.37 -4.93 7.15
N VAL A 77 16.57 -5.37 5.90
CA VAL A 77 16.87 -6.78 5.61
C VAL A 77 18.12 -7.22 6.38
N GLU A 78 19.21 -6.45 6.31
CA GLU A 78 20.43 -6.78 7.04
C GLU A 78 20.22 -6.85 8.56
N LYS A 79 19.43 -5.91 9.13
CA LYS A 79 19.14 -5.86 10.56
C LYS A 79 18.32 -7.05 11.04
N GLN A 80 17.38 -7.54 10.23
CA GLN A 80 16.56 -8.72 10.56
C GLN A 80 17.35 -10.03 10.53
N LEU A 81 18.44 -10.12 9.76
CA LEU A 81 19.21 -11.35 9.65
C LEU A 81 20.00 -11.65 10.92
N THR A 82 19.86 -12.86 11.42
CA THR A 82 20.73 -13.39 12.47
C THR A 82 22.19 -13.53 11.97
N LYS A 83 23.15 -13.62 12.90
CA LYS A 83 24.57 -13.81 12.54
C LYS A 83 24.80 -15.06 11.67
N ASN A 84 24.08 -16.14 11.95
CA ASN A 84 24.17 -17.38 11.18
C ASN A 84 23.62 -17.23 9.76
N GLU A 85 22.50 -16.52 9.60
CA GLU A 85 21.92 -16.24 8.29
C GLU A 85 22.81 -15.32 7.47
N LYS A 86 23.38 -14.26 8.07
CA LYS A 86 24.36 -13.39 7.39
C LYS A 86 25.54 -14.18 6.87
N ASN A 87 26.11 -15.07 7.68
CA ASN A 87 27.23 -15.92 7.28
C ASN A 87 26.84 -16.89 6.15
N ARG A 88 25.68 -17.53 6.25
CA ARG A 88 25.17 -18.46 5.22
C ARG A 88 24.90 -17.76 3.89
N LEU A 89 24.30 -16.57 3.94
CA LEU A 89 23.97 -15.80 2.75
C LEU A 89 25.18 -15.04 2.19
N GLY A 90 26.20 -14.79 3.00
CA GLY A 90 27.29 -13.87 2.67
C GLY A 90 26.76 -12.45 2.40
N PHE A 91 25.70 -12.05 3.12
CA PHE A 91 25.06 -10.75 2.93
C PHE A 91 25.77 -9.67 3.74
N VAL A 92 26.33 -8.70 3.06
CA VAL A 92 27.05 -7.56 3.63
C VAL A 92 26.65 -6.29 2.89
N LEU A 93 26.34 -5.23 3.63
CA LEU A 93 26.11 -3.90 3.09
C LEU A 93 27.34 -3.02 3.20
N PHE A 94 27.53 -2.17 2.20
CA PHE A 94 28.58 -1.15 2.15
C PHE A 94 27.94 0.23 1.96
N GLU A 95 28.62 1.27 2.40
CA GLU A 95 28.26 2.67 2.17
C GLU A 95 26.79 2.97 2.50
N ASN A 96 26.33 2.54 3.68
CA ASN A 96 24.96 2.74 4.14
C ASN A 96 23.87 2.15 3.20
N GLY A 97 24.17 1.05 2.53
CA GLY A 97 23.23 0.37 1.64
C GLY A 97 23.29 0.82 0.17
N GLN A 98 24.31 1.57 -0.23
CA GLN A 98 24.51 1.91 -1.64
C GLN A 98 24.99 0.71 -2.47
N SER A 99 25.70 -0.22 -1.83
CA SER A 99 26.12 -1.46 -2.44
C SER A 99 26.02 -2.64 -1.47
N PHE A 100 25.93 -3.84 -2.01
CA PHE A 100 25.81 -5.07 -1.23
C PHE A 100 26.60 -6.21 -1.87
N GLN A 101 26.97 -7.18 -1.05
CA GLN A 101 27.45 -8.49 -1.44
C GLN A 101 26.45 -9.55 -1.00
N LEU A 102 26.18 -10.53 -1.84
CA LEU A 102 25.29 -11.66 -1.57
C LEU A 102 25.84 -12.91 -2.28
N GLN A 103 26.25 -13.91 -1.50
CA GLN A 103 26.87 -15.14 -2.03
C GLN A 103 25.87 -16.25 -2.28
N SER A 104 24.78 -16.29 -1.50
CA SER A 104 23.73 -17.29 -1.61
C SER A 104 22.35 -16.65 -1.62
N SER A 105 21.39 -17.30 -2.26
CA SER A 105 20.01 -16.77 -2.37
C SER A 105 19.25 -16.89 -1.05
N PHE A 106 18.33 -15.95 -0.83
CA PHE A 106 17.33 -16.06 0.21
C PHE A 106 16.37 -17.23 -0.05
N GLN A 107 15.86 -17.82 1.02
CA GLN A 107 14.75 -18.77 0.92
C GLN A 107 13.45 -17.96 0.85
N ILE A 108 12.78 -18.00 -0.30
CA ILE A 108 11.55 -17.20 -0.57
C ILE A 108 10.41 -18.07 -1.09
N ASP A 109 10.45 -19.38 -0.87
CA ASP A 109 9.46 -20.33 -1.39
C ASP A 109 8.03 -19.95 -0.98
N GLU A 110 7.84 -19.43 0.24
CA GLU A 110 6.54 -18.96 0.70
C GLU A 110 6.10 -17.69 -0.03
N LEU A 111 7.02 -16.75 -0.25
CA LEU A 111 6.74 -15.52 -1.00
C LEU A 111 6.38 -15.85 -2.46
N GLU A 112 7.10 -16.78 -3.08
CA GLU A 112 6.79 -17.23 -4.44
C GLU A 112 5.43 -17.94 -4.51
N ARG A 113 5.08 -18.76 -3.53
CA ARG A 113 3.75 -19.37 -3.45
C ARG A 113 2.64 -18.33 -3.34
N LYS A 114 2.80 -17.33 -2.45
CA LYS A 114 1.87 -16.20 -2.31
C LYS A 114 1.75 -15.43 -3.62
N TYR A 115 2.85 -15.05 -4.22
CA TYR A 115 2.84 -14.32 -5.49
C TYR A 115 2.14 -15.08 -6.62
N ASN A 116 2.44 -16.37 -6.77
CA ASN A 116 1.80 -17.22 -7.78
C ASN A 116 0.31 -17.46 -7.51
N GLN A 117 -0.11 -17.47 -6.25
CA GLN A 117 -1.54 -17.52 -5.90
C GLN A 117 -2.23 -16.22 -6.32
N GLU A 118 -1.66 -15.05 -6.02
CA GLU A 118 -2.24 -13.78 -6.40
C GLU A 118 -2.27 -13.59 -7.93
N LYS A 119 -1.28 -14.13 -8.65
CA LYS A 119 -1.32 -14.18 -10.12
C LYS A 119 -2.52 -14.96 -10.65
N ARG A 120 -2.86 -16.10 -10.03
CA ARG A 120 -4.06 -16.88 -10.39
C ARG A 120 -5.35 -16.13 -10.08
N ASN A 121 -5.41 -15.48 -8.91
CA ASN A 121 -6.56 -14.70 -8.47
C ASN A 121 -6.85 -13.54 -9.43
N VAL A 122 -5.82 -12.76 -9.77
CA VAL A 122 -5.92 -11.64 -10.72
C VAL A 122 -6.36 -12.11 -12.10
N ASN A 123 -5.79 -13.22 -12.60
CA ASN A 123 -6.21 -13.78 -13.88
C ASN A 123 -7.69 -14.19 -13.86
N ALA A 124 -8.18 -14.76 -12.76
CA ALA A 124 -9.59 -15.13 -12.63
C ALA A 124 -10.51 -13.91 -12.66
N LEU A 125 -10.13 -12.80 -11.97
CA LEU A 125 -10.90 -11.56 -12.01
C LEU A 125 -10.94 -10.95 -13.43
N GLN A 126 -9.81 -10.97 -14.12
CA GLN A 126 -9.72 -10.44 -15.49
C GLN A 126 -10.56 -11.23 -16.49
N LEU A 127 -10.52 -12.58 -16.40
CA LEU A 127 -11.36 -13.44 -17.22
C LEU A 127 -12.85 -13.18 -16.95
N ALA A 128 -13.23 -13.04 -15.68
CA ALA A 128 -14.62 -12.73 -15.33
C ALA A 128 -15.06 -11.36 -15.86
N PHE A 129 -14.17 -10.37 -15.87
CA PHE A 129 -14.46 -9.06 -16.47
C PHE A 129 -14.66 -9.17 -17.99
N GLU A 130 -13.80 -9.89 -18.70
CA GLU A 130 -13.96 -10.13 -20.13
C GLU A 130 -15.28 -10.86 -20.46
N GLU A 131 -15.65 -11.86 -19.65
CA GLU A 131 -16.92 -12.58 -19.79
C GLU A 131 -18.12 -11.65 -19.54
N TYR A 132 -18.02 -10.79 -18.52
CA TYR A 132 -19.05 -9.78 -18.22
C TYR A 132 -19.26 -8.82 -19.38
N LEU A 133 -18.18 -8.30 -19.98
CA LEU A 133 -18.26 -7.41 -21.14
C LEU A 133 -18.94 -8.10 -22.34
N LYS A 134 -18.55 -9.33 -22.63
CA LYS A 134 -19.16 -10.13 -23.70
C LYS A 134 -20.65 -10.40 -23.47
N ALA A 135 -21.03 -10.75 -22.26
CA ALA A 135 -22.42 -11.03 -21.89
C ALA A 135 -23.31 -9.77 -22.03
N ASN A 136 -22.76 -8.58 -21.80
CA ASN A 136 -23.46 -7.32 -21.92
C ASN A 136 -23.32 -6.65 -23.30
N SER A 137 -22.73 -7.33 -24.29
CA SER A 137 -22.50 -6.81 -25.64
C SER A 137 -21.72 -5.48 -25.68
N ILE A 138 -20.80 -5.29 -24.73
CA ILE A 138 -19.94 -4.12 -24.63
C ILE A 138 -18.72 -4.34 -25.53
N SER A 139 -18.45 -3.42 -26.45
CA SER A 139 -17.33 -3.55 -27.40
C SER A 139 -15.98 -3.27 -26.73
N ASP A 140 -14.96 -4.04 -27.08
CA ASP A 140 -13.59 -4.00 -26.50
C ASP A 140 -12.86 -2.65 -26.76
N ASN A 141 -13.30 -1.86 -27.72
CA ASN A 141 -12.60 -0.65 -28.17
C ASN A 141 -12.63 0.54 -27.19
N GLN A 142 -13.29 0.39 -26.04
CA GLN A 142 -13.42 1.43 -25.00
C GLN A 142 -12.93 0.94 -23.61
N ASN A 143 -12.26 -0.19 -23.56
CA ASN A 143 -11.83 -0.75 -22.27
C ASN A 143 -10.42 -0.30 -21.94
N PHE A 144 -10.35 0.61 -20.98
CA PHE A 144 -9.11 0.95 -20.32
C PHE A 144 -8.63 -0.20 -19.44
N PRO A 145 -7.32 -0.29 -19.18
CA PRO A 145 -6.76 -1.28 -18.30
C PRO A 145 -7.37 -1.26 -16.89
N PHE A 146 -7.62 -2.43 -16.31
CA PHE A 146 -8.16 -2.52 -14.94
C PHE A 146 -7.21 -1.91 -13.91
N SER A 147 -5.89 -1.93 -14.17
CA SER A 147 -4.88 -1.26 -13.35
C SER A 147 -5.04 0.26 -13.34
N GLU A 148 -5.37 0.84 -14.49
CA GLU A 148 -5.60 2.27 -14.63
C GLU A 148 -6.89 2.68 -13.92
N PHE A 149 -7.96 1.91 -14.08
CA PHE A 149 -9.19 2.09 -13.30
C PHE A 149 -8.91 2.13 -11.80
N ILE A 150 -8.21 1.13 -11.25
CA ILE A 150 -7.90 1.06 -9.82
C ILE A 150 -7.07 2.27 -9.36
N SER A 151 -6.03 2.65 -10.10
CA SER A 151 -5.13 3.74 -9.71
C SER A 151 -5.79 5.12 -9.77
N GLN A 152 -6.61 5.37 -10.77
CA GLN A 152 -7.28 6.68 -10.96
C GLN A 152 -8.52 6.87 -10.08
N ASN A 153 -9.16 5.78 -9.66
CA ASN A 153 -10.43 5.84 -8.93
C ASN A 153 -10.30 5.46 -7.44
N GLN A 154 -9.12 5.56 -6.83
CA GLN A 154 -8.89 5.15 -5.43
C GLN A 154 -9.89 5.77 -4.44
N ARG A 155 -10.31 7.04 -4.63
CA ARG A 155 -11.29 7.70 -3.75
C ARG A 155 -12.68 7.07 -3.86
N VAL A 156 -13.13 6.80 -5.10
CA VAL A 156 -14.43 6.16 -5.35
C VAL A 156 -14.42 4.74 -4.81
N LEU A 157 -13.35 3.99 -5.06
CA LEU A 157 -13.16 2.64 -4.57
C LEU A 157 -13.10 2.58 -3.04
N SER A 158 -12.51 3.59 -2.39
CA SER A 158 -12.55 3.71 -0.92
C SER A 158 -13.96 3.79 -0.39
N SER A 159 -14.84 4.56 -1.04
CA SER A 159 -16.25 4.64 -0.68
C SER A 159 -16.99 3.33 -0.92
N PHE A 160 -16.70 2.68 -2.03
CA PHE A 160 -17.32 1.42 -2.41
C PHE A 160 -16.99 0.28 -1.45
N PHE A 161 -15.71 0.11 -1.10
CA PHE A 161 -15.26 -0.98 -0.23
C PHE A 161 -15.47 -0.73 1.27
N LYS A 162 -15.55 0.52 1.71
CA LYS A 162 -15.71 0.88 3.14
C LYS A 162 -17.14 1.19 3.56
N THR A 163 -18.12 0.99 2.70
CA THR A 163 -19.55 1.25 2.99
C THR A 163 -19.88 2.66 3.50
N GLN A 164 -18.98 3.61 3.34
CA GLN A 164 -19.23 5.01 3.69
C GLN A 164 -19.56 5.78 2.41
N PRO A 165 -20.82 6.19 2.20
CA PRO A 165 -21.17 6.96 1.02
C PRO A 165 -20.45 8.31 1.07
N LEU A 166 -19.52 8.51 0.14
CA LEU A 166 -18.96 9.83 -0.11
C LEU A 166 -19.91 10.57 -1.05
N PRO A 167 -20.50 11.69 -0.62
CA PRO A 167 -21.42 12.43 -1.47
C PRO A 167 -20.70 12.95 -2.72
N ASN A 168 -21.29 12.76 -3.89
CA ASN A 168 -20.88 13.32 -5.18
C ASN A 168 -19.57 12.81 -5.78
N LEU A 169 -19.19 11.56 -5.54
CA LEU A 169 -18.12 10.92 -6.29
C LEU A 169 -18.72 10.10 -7.43
N GLU A 170 -18.51 10.55 -8.66
CA GLU A 170 -18.87 9.81 -9.87
C GLU A 170 -17.63 9.15 -10.45
N ILE A 171 -17.81 7.93 -10.96
CA ILE A 171 -16.80 7.26 -11.77
C ILE A 171 -16.79 7.98 -13.12
N ASP A 172 -15.60 8.32 -13.62
CA ASP A 172 -15.43 8.84 -14.97
C ASP A 172 -16.11 7.89 -15.99
N ASP A 173 -16.81 8.46 -16.98
CA ASP A 173 -17.52 7.69 -18.01
C ASP A 173 -16.61 6.66 -18.69
N THR A 174 -15.33 6.94 -18.76
CA THR A 174 -14.27 6.07 -19.27
C THR A 174 -14.22 4.73 -18.54
N PHE A 175 -14.53 4.70 -17.23
CA PHE A 175 -14.46 3.52 -16.39
C PHE A 175 -15.83 2.98 -15.94
N ILE A 176 -16.91 3.45 -16.54
CA ILE A 176 -18.27 3.07 -16.12
C ILE A 176 -18.52 1.55 -16.16
N ASN A 177 -17.90 0.85 -17.11
CA ASN A 177 -18.03 -0.60 -17.23
C ASN A 177 -17.30 -1.35 -16.10
N HIS A 178 -16.17 -0.81 -15.63
CA HIS A 178 -15.46 -1.34 -14.47
C HIS A 178 -16.27 -1.17 -13.19
N GLY A 179 -16.90 0.00 -13.01
CA GLY A 179 -17.79 0.26 -11.88
C GLY A 179 -18.99 -0.69 -11.86
N LYS A 180 -19.68 -0.84 -12.99
CA LYS A 180 -20.81 -1.78 -13.11
C LYS A 180 -20.39 -3.24 -12.90
N PHE A 181 -19.19 -3.62 -13.32
CA PHE A 181 -18.65 -4.95 -13.05
C PHE A 181 -18.38 -5.15 -11.56
N LEU A 182 -17.84 -4.15 -10.86
CA LEU A 182 -17.65 -4.22 -9.41
C LEU A 182 -18.99 -4.38 -8.66
N GLU A 183 -20.03 -3.63 -9.06
CA GLU A 183 -21.38 -3.81 -8.52
C GLU A 183 -21.89 -5.23 -8.76
N PHE A 184 -21.76 -5.72 -9.99
CA PHE A 184 -22.17 -7.08 -10.34
C PHE A 184 -21.48 -8.14 -9.50
N ILE A 185 -20.15 -8.08 -9.31
CA ILE A 185 -19.44 -9.09 -8.48
C ILE A 185 -19.73 -8.92 -7.00
N SER A 186 -20.03 -7.73 -6.51
CA SER A 186 -20.40 -7.50 -5.10
C SER A 186 -21.71 -8.21 -4.73
N GLU A 187 -22.61 -8.36 -5.68
CA GLU A 187 -23.91 -9.03 -5.47
C GLU A 187 -23.87 -10.53 -5.77
N ASN A 188 -22.94 -10.97 -6.65
CA ASN A 188 -23.02 -12.32 -7.24
C ASN A 188 -21.77 -13.18 -6.97
N ASN A 189 -20.63 -12.62 -6.52
CA ASN A 189 -19.40 -13.37 -6.37
C ASN A 189 -18.44 -12.78 -5.33
N ASP A 190 -18.61 -13.17 -4.07
CA ASP A 190 -17.78 -12.71 -2.94
C ASP A 190 -16.29 -12.95 -3.16
N SER A 191 -15.91 -14.06 -3.83
CA SER A 191 -14.49 -14.37 -4.06
C SER A 191 -13.83 -13.38 -5.01
N LEU A 192 -14.52 -13.00 -6.09
CA LEU A 192 -14.01 -11.98 -7.03
C LEU A 192 -14.03 -10.59 -6.39
N TYR A 193 -15.03 -10.29 -5.58
CA TYR A 193 -15.12 -9.05 -4.83
C TYR A 193 -13.92 -8.87 -3.88
N LEU A 194 -13.56 -9.90 -3.11
CA LEU A 194 -12.38 -9.89 -2.25
C LEU A 194 -11.07 -9.70 -3.02
N ILE A 195 -10.97 -10.23 -4.24
CA ILE A 195 -9.80 -9.99 -5.11
C ILE A 195 -9.74 -8.51 -5.52
N ALA A 196 -10.89 -7.91 -5.92
CA ALA A 196 -10.95 -6.51 -6.28
C ALA A 196 -10.62 -5.57 -5.09
N GLU A 197 -11.08 -5.89 -3.90
CA GLU A 197 -10.71 -5.20 -2.66
C GLU A 197 -9.20 -5.25 -2.40
N LYS A 198 -8.58 -6.42 -2.54
CA LYS A 198 -7.11 -6.56 -2.45
C LYS A 198 -6.37 -5.71 -3.46
N LEU A 199 -6.84 -5.63 -4.70
CA LEU A 199 -6.23 -4.76 -5.71
C LEU A 199 -6.29 -3.30 -5.29
N TYR A 200 -7.42 -2.86 -4.75
CA TYR A 200 -7.57 -1.51 -4.23
C TYR A 200 -6.61 -1.23 -3.07
N LEU A 201 -6.58 -2.08 -2.04
CA LEU A 201 -5.67 -1.93 -0.89
C LEU A 201 -4.21 -1.95 -1.33
N GLY A 202 -3.83 -2.86 -2.19
CA GLY A 202 -2.47 -2.95 -2.71
C GLY A 202 -2.05 -1.76 -3.57
N SER A 203 -3.00 -1.14 -4.30
CA SER A 203 -2.71 0.10 -5.04
C SER A 203 -2.40 1.28 -4.12
N ILE A 204 -3.06 1.37 -2.98
CA ILE A 204 -2.74 2.36 -1.94
C ILE A 204 -1.33 2.12 -1.40
N ILE A 205 -1.00 0.86 -1.04
CA ILE A 205 0.34 0.52 -0.55
C ILE A 205 1.40 0.85 -1.60
N ALA A 206 1.14 0.54 -2.88
CA ALA A 206 2.03 0.89 -3.99
C ALA A 206 2.24 2.40 -4.10
N SER A 207 1.18 3.20 -3.98
CA SER A 207 1.27 4.67 -3.99
C SER A 207 2.16 5.20 -2.85
N PHE A 208 2.09 4.61 -1.65
CA PHE A 208 2.99 4.96 -0.55
C PHE A 208 4.45 4.58 -0.84
N LEU A 209 4.68 3.40 -1.44
CA LEU A 209 6.02 2.96 -1.83
C LEU A 209 6.65 3.90 -2.86
N GLU A 210 5.88 4.31 -3.87
CA GLU A 210 6.34 5.17 -4.96
C GLU A 210 6.48 6.63 -4.56
N ALA A 211 5.59 7.13 -3.71
CA ALA A 211 5.71 8.46 -3.14
C ALA A 211 6.96 8.61 -2.28
N GLY A 212 7.49 7.47 -1.79
CA GLY A 212 8.63 7.46 -0.91
C GLY A 212 8.34 8.31 0.32
N LEU A 213 7.47 7.84 1.18
CA LEU A 213 7.35 8.45 2.49
C LEU A 213 8.71 8.27 3.15
N ASP A 214 9.45 9.37 3.25
CA ASP A 214 10.69 9.41 3.99
C ASP A 214 10.32 9.24 5.47
N LEU A 215 10.45 8.00 5.95
CA LEU A 215 10.28 7.70 7.38
C LEU A 215 11.36 8.41 8.22
N ASP A 216 12.42 8.88 7.57
CA ASP A 216 13.38 9.85 8.10
C ASP A 216 12.94 11.31 7.80
N ILE A 217 11.66 11.59 7.57
CA ILE A 217 11.16 12.96 7.67
C ILE A 217 11.54 13.39 9.08
N LYS A 218 12.69 14.03 9.17
CA LYS A 218 13.00 14.87 10.33
C LYS A 218 12.01 16.01 10.21
N PHE A 219 10.83 15.78 10.79
CA PHE A 219 9.99 16.91 11.11
C PHE A 219 10.91 17.86 11.85
N THR A 220 11.06 19.05 11.32
CA THR A 220 11.91 20.03 11.96
C THR A 220 11.41 20.18 13.39
N THR A 221 12.29 19.97 14.35
CA THR A 221 11.97 20.02 15.78
C THR A 221 11.27 21.35 16.02
N GLY A 222 9.94 21.31 16.21
CA GLY A 222 9.14 22.51 16.42
C GLY A 222 7.95 22.72 15.50
N ASP A 223 7.71 21.83 14.52
CA ASP A 223 6.51 21.92 13.69
C ASP A 223 5.25 21.78 14.55
N HIS A 224 4.28 22.68 14.32
CA HIS A 224 3.01 22.68 15.02
C HIS A 224 1.94 22.02 14.16
N TYR A 225 1.35 20.96 14.67
CA TYR A 225 0.24 20.23 14.05
C TYR A 225 -1.06 20.63 14.72
N TYR A 226 -1.96 21.21 13.94
CA TYR A 226 -3.29 21.58 14.42
C TYR A 226 -4.26 20.46 14.09
N LEU A 227 -4.64 19.69 15.11
CA LEU A 227 -5.63 18.63 14.96
C LEU A 227 -7.03 19.23 15.07
N ASP A 228 -7.96 18.73 14.24
CA ASP A 228 -9.36 19.07 14.38
C ASP A 228 -9.99 18.34 15.59
N THR A 229 -11.17 18.80 16.02
CA THR A 229 -11.84 18.24 17.18
C THR A 229 -12.20 16.78 16.99
N GLN A 230 -12.55 16.33 15.78
CA GLN A 230 -12.93 14.94 15.52
C GLN A 230 -11.73 14.02 15.66
N LEU A 231 -10.58 14.42 15.12
CA LEU A 231 -9.34 13.64 15.24
C LEU A 231 -8.87 13.53 16.69
N ILE A 232 -9.02 14.60 17.47
CA ILE A 232 -8.72 14.59 18.91
C ILE A 232 -9.65 13.64 19.66
N LEU A 233 -10.96 13.68 19.40
CA LEU A 233 -11.92 12.79 20.03
C LEU A 233 -11.65 11.32 19.71
N ARG A 234 -11.23 11.01 18.49
CA ARG A 234 -10.77 9.67 18.09
C ARG A 234 -9.50 9.26 18.81
N ALA A 235 -8.51 10.13 18.87
CA ALA A 235 -7.25 9.84 19.56
C ALA A 235 -7.43 9.61 21.08
N LEU A 236 -8.46 10.25 21.68
CA LEU A 236 -8.84 10.08 23.08
C LEU A 236 -9.80 8.91 23.32
N ASP A 237 -10.12 8.14 22.29
CA ASP A 237 -11.06 7.02 22.34
C ASP A 237 -12.47 7.42 22.83
N LEU A 238 -12.92 8.63 22.42
CA LEU A 238 -14.21 9.19 22.76
C LEU A 238 -15.26 9.03 21.62
N GLN A 239 -14.91 8.26 20.59
CA GLN A 239 -15.76 7.89 19.46
C GLN A 239 -15.71 6.36 19.25
N ASN A 240 -15.86 5.88 18.01
CA ASN A 240 -15.83 4.47 17.70
C ASN A 240 -14.40 3.89 17.85
N GLU A 241 -14.30 2.72 18.47
CA GLU A 241 -13.05 2.00 18.74
C GLU A 241 -12.22 1.75 17.46
N GLU A 242 -12.87 1.48 16.32
CA GLU A 242 -12.23 1.26 15.02
C GLU A 242 -11.49 2.50 14.48
N ASP A 243 -11.94 3.70 14.85
CA ASP A 243 -11.34 4.98 14.40
C ASP A 243 -10.25 5.48 15.36
N SER A 244 -10.20 4.96 16.57
CA SER A 244 -9.30 5.43 17.64
C SER A 244 -7.85 5.02 17.36
N PHE A 245 -7.62 3.81 16.89
CA PHE A 245 -6.28 3.29 16.68
C PHE A 245 -5.48 4.09 15.64
N PRO A 246 -5.99 4.40 14.43
CA PRO A 246 -5.26 5.23 13.46
C PRO A 246 -4.98 6.64 13.97
N ALA A 247 -5.90 7.24 14.73
CA ALA A 247 -5.71 8.57 15.30
C ALA A 247 -4.63 8.57 16.39
N GLN A 248 -4.58 7.55 17.23
CA GLN A 248 -3.54 7.38 18.25
C GLN A 248 -2.17 7.12 17.62
N GLU A 249 -2.09 6.36 16.53
CA GLU A 249 -0.85 6.16 15.79
C GLU A 249 -0.32 7.46 15.19
N LEU A 250 -1.20 8.27 14.58
CA LEU A 250 -0.81 9.59 14.08
C LEU A 250 -0.24 10.48 15.19
N VAL A 251 -0.89 10.52 16.37
CA VAL A 251 -0.40 11.26 17.54
C VAL A 251 0.98 10.74 17.98
N LYS A 252 1.17 9.42 18.01
CA LYS A 252 2.48 8.81 18.34
C LYS A 252 3.56 9.20 17.33
N ILE A 253 3.24 9.17 16.03
CA ILE A 253 4.17 9.56 14.97
C ILE A 253 4.57 11.02 15.13
N ILE A 254 3.62 11.94 15.30
CA ILE A 254 3.89 13.38 15.50
C ILE A 254 4.82 13.58 16.71
N ASN A 255 4.53 12.93 17.84
CA ASN A 255 5.34 13.04 19.04
C ASN A 255 6.74 12.44 18.87
N SER A 256 6.85 11.28 18.21
CA SER A 256 8.14 10.59 17.99
C SER A 256 9.08 11.37 17.06
N THR A 257 8.52 12.22 16.20
CA THR A 257 9.25 13.07 15.25
C THR A 257 9.57 14.46 15.80
N GLY A 258 9.20 14.72 17.07
CA GLY A 258 9.46 16.02 17.74
C GLY A 258 8.48 17.11 17.35
N GLY A 259 7.38 16.77 16.70
CA GLY A 259 6.28 17.69 16.40
C GLY A 259 5.50 18.08 17.67
N ARG A 260 4.88 19.25 17.66
CA ARG A 260 3.99 19.72 18.73
C ARG A 260 2.55 19.71 18.28
N ILE A 261 1.70 19.03 19.05
CA ILE A 261 0.26 19.00 18.78
C ILE A 261 -0.37 20.23 19.43
N SER A 262 -1.17 20.94 18.66
CA SER A 262 -1.90 22.13 19.09
C SER A 262 -3.38 22.00 18.69
N VAL A 263 -4.27 22.56 19.51
CA VAL A 263 -5.71 22.63 19.23
C VAL A 263 -6.06 24.04 18.82
N SER A 264 -6.80 24.20 17.72
CA SER A 264 -7.25 25.53 17.29
C SER A 264 -8.27 26.10 18.28
N TYR A 265 -7.98 27.28 18.83
CA TYR A 265 -8.88 27.95 19.78
C TYR A 265 -10.27 28.30 19.19
N THR A 266 -10.35 28.46 17.87
CA THR A 266 -11.62 28.73 17.18
C THR A 266 -12.58 27.56 17.25
N HIS A 267 -12.10 26.33 17.31
CA HIS A 267 -12.94 25.13 17.43
C HIS A 267 -13.47 24.93 18.86
N LEU A 268 -12.70 25.28 19.88
CA LEU A 268 -13.15 25.24 21.28
C LEU A 268 -14.29 26.24 21.54
N ARG A 269 -14.20 27.46 21.01
CA ARG A 269 -15.25 28.49 21.15
C ARG A 269 -16.58 28.11 20.47
N ALA A 270 -16.54 27.41 19.34
CA ALA A 270 -17.75 26.94 18.63
C ALA A 270 -18.54 25.91 19.45
N HIS A 271 -17.86 25.09 20.25
CA HIS A 271 -18.50 24.12 21.14
C HIS A 271 -19.01 24.75 22.43
N GLU A 272 -18.30 25.73 23.02
CA GLU A 272 -18.81 26.48 24.19
C GLU A 272 -20.07 27.27 23.86
N THR A 273 -20.16 27.86 22.66
CA THR A 273 -21.37 28.60 22.23
C THR A 273 -22.58 27.67 22.03
N LYS A 274 -22.38 26.45 21.56
CA LYS A 274 -23.46 25.45 21.45
C LYS A 274 -23.88 24.89 22.81
N ALA A 275 -22.96 24.63 23.72
CA ALA A 275 -23.24 24.14 25.05
C ALA A 275 -24.04 25.20 25.88
N ASN A 276 -23.69 26.48 25.73
CA ASN A 276 -24.40 27.58 26.40
C ASN A 276 -25.79 27.87 25.81
N LEU A 277 -26.10 27.43 24.59
CA LEU A 277 -27.43 27.56 23.97
C LEU A 277 -28.40 26.44 24.37
N VAL A 278 -27.93 25.33 24.89
CA VAL A 278 -28.73 24.18 25.35
C VAL A 278 -29.08 24.30 26.83
N CYS A 279 -28.44 25.18 27.59
CA CYS A 279 -28.68 25.43 29.03
C CYS A 279 -29.48 26.72 29.32
N ARG A 280 -30.26 27.24 28.35
CA ARG A 280 -31.21 28.32 28.58
C ARG A 280 -32.60 27.91 28.22
#